data_8bd177e1decd53ebf598388b8471ce74
#
_entry.id   8bd177e1decd53ebf598388b8471ce74
#
_cell.length_a   1.000
_cell.length_b   1.000
_cell.length_c   1.000
_cell.angle_alpha   90.00
_cell.angle_beta   90.00
_cell.angle_gamma   90.00
#
_symmetry.space_group_name_H-M   'P 1'
#
loop_
_entity.id
_entity.type
_entity.pdbx_description
1 polymer ?
#
loop_
_entity_poly.entity_id
_entity_poly.type
_entity_poly.pdbx_seq_one_letter_code
_entity_poly.pdbx_strand_id
1 'polypeptide(L)'
;MKKLNELLGTEFPIIQGGMANIATGEFAAACSNAGALGVIATGGMLEADLLRQQIRICKSLTDKPFGVNLMLMNPCADEMAQIIIEEGVQVVTTGAGSPGKYIPAWKEAGIKVLPVVAASILAKRLVNQGADAIIAEGMESGGHVGEMTTMALVPQVIDTVDVPVIAAGGIADGRQAAAAFALGACGIQVGTCLLTSLECPIHENYKLALLKAKDSDTTVTGRSIGGPVRVLKNKMAREYLALEKRGATLEELERVTLGGLRRAVFEGDTEHGSVMAGQVAGMLHEIKPVRQIFEELYNGSRAVLHSTEEAWR
;
A
#
# COMPACT_ATOMS: atom_id res chain seq x y z
N MET A 1 21.90 1.55 -9.97
CA MET A 1 20.42 1.62 -10.03
C MET A 1 19.99 3.02 -9.58
N LYS A 2 19.06 3.69 -10.26
CA LYS A 2 18.54 5.00 -9.80
C LYS A 2 17.85 4.82 -8.45
N LYS A 3 18.07 5.72 -7.50
CA LYS A 3 17.34 5.75 -6.24
C LYS A 3 15.88 6.13 -6.49
N LEU A 4 14.97 5.61 -5.69
CA LEU A 4 13.53 5.87 -5.87
C LEU A 4 13.18 7.36 -5.78
N ASN A 5 13.78 8.08 -4.84
CA ASN A 5 13.56 9.51 -4.68
C ASN A 5 14.04 10.34 -5.87
N GLU A 6 15.10 9.91 -6.57
CA GLU A 6 15.55 10.53 -7.84
C GLU A 6 14.56 10.25 -8.99
N LEU A 7 13.94 9.05 -8.99
CA LEU A 7 12.92 8.69 -9.98
C LEU A 7 11.63 9.49 -9.78
N LEU A 8 11.22 9.69 -8.54
CA LEU A 8 9.92 10.27 -8.18
C LEU A 8 9.98 11.77 -7.85
N GLY A 9 11.17 12.35 -7.65
CA GLY A 9 11.32 13.74 -7.22
C GLY A 9 10.92 13.98 -5.77
N THR A 10 11.04 12.97 -4.90
CA THR A 10 10.72 13.05 -3.48
C THR A 10 11.96 13.24 -2.62
N GLU A 11 11.79 13.64 -1.34
CA GLU A 11 12.88 13.76 -0.37
C GLU A 11 13.34 12.38 0.10
N PHE A 12 12.39 11.52 0.47
CA PHE A 12 12.64 10.16 0.93
C PHE A 12 12.34 9.13 -0.17
N PRO A 13 13.05 7.99 -0.20
CA PRO A 13 12.73 6.88 -1.09
C PRO A 13 11.55 6.05 -0.54
N ILE A 14 10.44 6.72 -0.23
CA ILE A 14 9.26 6.16 0.43
C ILE A 14 8.00 6.48 -0.37
N ILE A 15 7.13 5.49 -0.51
CA ILE A 15 5.78 5.63 -1.07
C ILE A 15 4.76 5.35 0.04
N GLN A 16 3.76 6.20 0.18
CA GLN A 16 2.56 5.86 0.91
C GLN A 16 1.71 4.91 0.05
N GLY A 17 1.43 3.72 0.54
CA GLY A 17 0.66 2.71 -0.19
C GLY A 17 -0.79 3.13 -0.45
N GLY A 18 -1.33 2.72 -1.58
CA GLY A 18 -2.74 2.93 -1.89
C GLY A 18 -3.63 2.11 -0.96
N MET A 19 -4.37 2.78 -0.07
CA MET A 19 -5.25 2.16 0.93
C MET A 19 -6.70 2.55 0.64
N ALA A 20 -7.52 1.58 0.24
CA ALA A 20 -8.92 1.79 -0.11
C ALA A 20 -9.70 2.52 1.01
N ASN A 21 -10.53 3.50 0.65
CA ASN A 21 -11.28 4.39 1.55
C ASN A 21 -10.42 5.26 2.51
N ILE A 22 -9.10 5.13 2.53
CA ILE A 22 -8.20 5.80 3.49
C ILE A 22 -7.30 6.82 2.78
N ALA A 23 -6.70 6.42 1.66
CA ALA A 23 -5.76 7.26 0.93
C ALA A 23 -6.50 8.28 0.06
N THR A 24 -6.97 9.35 0.70
CA THR A 24 -7.68 10.49 0.09
C THR A 24 -6.70 11.49 -0.52
N GLY A 25 -7.22 12.50 -1.24
CA GLY A 25 -6.42 13.59 -1.78
C GLY A 25 -5.70 14.39 -0.71
N GLU A 26 -6.37 14.65 0.43
CA GLU A 26 -5.80 15.35 1.59
C GLU A 26 -4.65 14.53 2.21
N PHE A 27 -4.87 13.22 2.40
CA PHE A 27 -3.84 12.37 3.00
C PHE A 27 -2.64 12.19 2.08
N ALA A 28 -2.87 12.03 0.78
CA ALA A 28 -1.80 11.98 -0.22
C ALA A 28 -0.99 13.27 -0.22
N ALA A 29 -1.66 14.44 -0.18
CA ALA A 29 -0.98 15.74 -0.07
C ALA A 29 -0.15 15.86 1.21
N ALA A 30 -0.67 15.43 2.36
CA ALA A 30 0.06 15.41 3.63
C ALA A 30 1.32 14.55 3.54
N CYS A 31 1.24 13.35 2.95
CA CYS A 31 2.38 12.48 2.73
C CYS A 31 3.41 13.08 1.77
N SER A 32 2.96 13.73 0.69
CA SER A 32 3.83 14.41 -0.27
C SER A 32 4.55 15.61 0.36
N ASN A 33 3.85 16.42 1.12
CA ASN A 33 4.42 17.55 1.87
C ASN A 33 5.41 17.07 2.95
N ALA A 34 5.21 15.87 3.47
CA ALA A 34 6.11 15.23 4.41
C ALA A 34 7.33 14.55 3.74
N GLY A 35 7.49 14.67 2.42
CA GLY A 35 8.71 14.26 1.70
C GLY A 35 8.69 12.87 1.07
N ALA A 36 7.60 12.10 1.19
CA ALA A 36 7.39 10.83 0.48
C ALA A 36 6.54 11.03 -0.79
N LEU A 37 6.26 9.97 -1.54
CA LEU A 37 5.20 10.01 -2.55
C LEU A 37 3.86 9.68 -1.90
N GLY A 38 2.98 10.66 -1.76
CA GLY A 38 1.59 10.44 -1.41
C GLY A 38 0.83 9.83 -2.59
N VAL A 39 -0.11 8.92 -2.31
CA VAL A 39 -0.85 8.21 -3.36
C VAL A 39 -2.34 8.19 -3.03
N ILE A 40 -3.17 8.68 -3.95
CA ILE A 40 -4.64 8.61 -3.87
C ILE A 40 -5.09 7.21 -4.29
N ALA A 41 -5.93 6.54 -3.49
CA ALA A 41 -6.43 5.21 -3.83
C ALA A 41 -7.84 5.26 -4.43
N THR A 42 -8.03 4.56 -5.54
CA THR A 42 -9.36 4.43 -6.18
C THR A 42 -10.21 3.31 -5.59
N GLY A 43 -9.63 2.47 -4.72
CA GLY A 43 -10.37 1.42 -4.04
C GLY A 43 -11.47 1.99 -3.14
N GLY A 44 -12.71 1.58 -3.39
CA GLY A 44 -13.90 2.08 -2.68
C GLY A 44 -14.58 3.28 -3.35
N MET A 45 -14.03 3.86 -4.41
CA MET A 45 -14.69 4.88 -5.23
C MET A 45 -15.67 4.18 -6.19
N LEU A 46 -16.95 4.58 -6.15
CA LEU A 46 -18.01 4.00 -6.97
C LEU A 46 -18.23 4.77 -8.29
N GLU A 47 -17.71 5.98 -8.37
CA GLU A 47 -17.84 6.88 -9.53
C GLU A 47 -16.48 7.44 -9.92
N ALA A 48 -16.20 7.53 -11.22
CA ALA A 48 -14.90 7.99 -11.70
C ALA A 48 -14.61 9.46 -11.35
N ASP A 49 -15.62 10.31 -11.33
CA ASP A 49 -15.49 11.73 -10.99
C ASP A 49 -15.03 11.97 -9.53
N LEU A 50 -15.25 11.02 -8.63
CA LEU A 50 -14.68 11.10 -7.29
C LEU A 50 -13.15 11.13 -7.33
N LEU A 51 -12.52 10.39 -8.25
CA LEU A 51 -11.07 10.45 -8.44
C LEU A 51 -10.63 11.85 -8.88
N ARG A 52 -11.35 12.45 -9.85
CA ARG A 52 -11.05 13.81 -10.32
C ARG A 52 -11.10 14.83 -9.18
N GLN A 53 -12.12 14.73 -8.34
CA GLN A 53 -12.24 15.58 -7.15
C GLN A 53 -11.06 15.40 -6.18
N GLN A 54 -10.70 14.15 -5.88
CA GLN A 54 -9.58 13.84 -4.99
C GLN A 54 -8.24 14.33 -5.54
N ILE A 55 -8.00 14.22 -6.86
CA ILE A 55 -6.81 14.76 -7.51
C ILE A 55 -6.75 16.28 -7.37
N ARG A 56 -7.86 16.98 -7.61
CA ARG A 56 -7.94 18.45 -7.48
C ARG A 56 -7.77 18.92 -6.05
N ILE A 57 -8.32 18.22 -5.08
CA ILE A 57 -8.07 18.47 -3.66
C ILE A 57 -6.56 18.32 -3.37
N CYS A 58 -5.94 17.23 -3.78
CA CYS A 58 -4.50 17.02 -3.57
C CYS A 58 -3.68 18.17 -4.18
N LYS A 59 -3.94 18.55 -5.43
CA LYS A 59 -3.27 19.67 -6.12
C LYS A 59 -3.46 21.02 -5.42
N SER A 60 -4.58 21.22 -4.73
CA SER A 60 -4.81 22.47 -3.98
C SER A 60 -4.02 22.54 -2.67
N LEU A 61 -3.50 21.39 -2.19
CA LEU A 61 -2.83 21.27 -0.89
C LEU A 61 -1.32 21.04 -1.00
N THR A 62 -0.82 20.69 -2.20
CA THR A 62 0.61 20.42 -2.41
C THR A 62 1.06 20.71 -3.83
N ASP A 63 2.28 21.28 -3.96
CA ASP A 63 3.03 21.37 -5.22
C ASP A 63 4.04 20.22 -5.38
N LYS A 64 4.08 19.29 -4.42
CA LYS A 64 4.98 18.13 -4.45
C LYS A 64 4.41 17.02 -5.31
N PRO A 65 5.28 16.11 -5.83
CA PRO A 65 4.82 14.94 -6.57
C PRO A 65 3.87 14.07 -5.75
N PHE A 66 2.81 13.61 -6.40
CA PHE A 66 1.89 12.60 -5.85
C PHE A 66 1.49 11.61 -6.95
N GLY A 67 0.92 10.50 -6.55
CA GLY A 67 0.45 9.46 -7.46
C GLY A 67 -1.01 9.08 -7.25
N VAL A 68 -1.49 8.19 -8.12
CA VAL A 68 -2.79 7.53 -7.99
C VAL A 68 -2.58 6.02 -8.00
N ASN A 69 -3.22 5.31 -7.08
CA ASN A 69 -3.33 3.86 -7.12
C ASN A 69 -4.63 3.47 -7.81
N LEU A 70 -4.53 2.96 -9.03
CA LEU A 70 -5.68 2.42 -9.75
C LEU A 70 -5.91 0.97 -9.35
N MET A 71 -7.05 0.72 -8.68
CA MET A 71 -7.53 -0.64 -8.41
C MET A 71 -8.16 -1.21 -9.68
N LEU A 72 -7.51 -2.16 -10.32
CA LEU A 72 -7.89 -2.63 -11.66
C LEU A 72 -9.20 -3.44 -11.70
N MET A 73 -9.68 -3.91 -10.55
CA MET A 73 -10.99 -4.52 -10.41
C MET A 73 -12.13 -3.50 -10.24
N ASN A 74 -11.83 -2.20 -10.14
CA ASN A 74 -12.86 -1.17 -10.05
C ASN A 74 -13.66 -1.13 -11.35
N PRO A 75 -15.00 -1.14 -11.32
CA PRO A 75 -15.84 -1.06 -12.54
C PRO A 75 -15.58 0.18 -13.38
N CYS A 76 -15.18 1.30 -12.76
CA CYS A 76 -14.85 2.56 -13.42
C CYS A 76 -13.36 2.67 -13.80
N ALA A 77 -12.58 1.58 -13.78
CA ALA A 77 -11.13 1.63 -13.98
C ALA A 77 -10.74 2.26 -15.33
N ASP A 78 -11.50 2.03 -16.40
CA ASP A 78 -11.22 2.61 -17.72
C ASP A 78 -11.38 4.13 -17.73
N GLU A 79 -12.46 4.64 -17.14
CA GLU A 79 -12.70 6.08 -17.01
C GLU A 79 -11.66 6.74 -16.07
N MET A 80 -11.35 6.09 -14.96
CA MET A 80 -10.33 6.56 -14.02
C MET A 80 -8.95 6.61 -14.65
N ALA A 81 -8.59 5.63 -15.51
CA ALA A 81 -7.34 5.63 -16.24
C ALA A 81 -7.22 6.83 -17.19
N GLN A 82 -8.32 7.28 -17.78
CA GLN A 82 -8.38 8.47 -18.63
C GLN A 82 -8.28 9.75 -17.78
N ILE A 83 -9.00 9.82 -16.65
CA ILE A 83 -8.94 10.96 -15.71
C ILE A 83 -7.49 11.20 -15.22
N ILE A 84 -6.75 10.13 -14.96
CA ILE A 84 -5.33 10.20 -14.56
C ILE A 84 -4.51 10.97 -15.60
N ILE A 85 -4.75 10.73 -16.90
CA ILE A 85 -4.10 11.43 -18.00
C ILE A 85 -4.54 12.90 -18.07
N GLU A 86 -5.85 13.12 -18.08
CA GLU A 86 -6.46 14.46 -18.20
C GLU A 86 -6.04 15.39 -17.06
N GLU A 87 -5.97 14.84 -15.85
CA GLU A 87 -5.52 15.62 -14.69
C GLU A 87 -3.99 15.67 -14.53
N GLY A 88 -3.22 15.13 -15.48
CA GLY A 88 -1.74 15.25 -15.50
C GLY A 88 -1.07 14.65 -14.26
N VAL A 89 -1.57 13.51 -13.77
CA VAL A 89 -0.94 12.76 -12.68
C VAL A 89 0.40 12.21 -13.15
N GLN A 90 1.43 12.33 -12.34
CA GLN A 90 2.80 11.98 -12.76
C GLN A 90 3.16 10.52 -12.50
N VAL A 91 2.52 9.87 -11.53
CA VAL A 91 2.83 8.51 -11.09
C VAL A 91 1.56 7.70 -10.89
N VAL A 92 1.53 6.50 -11.46
CA VAL A 92 0.46 5.53 -11.24
C VAL A 92 1.04 4.27 -10.61
N THR A 93 0.44 3.86 -9.50
CA THR A 93 0.59 2.50 -8.98
C THR A 93 -0.67 1.70 -9.30
N THR A 94 -0.59 0.38 -9.40
CA THR A 94 -1.77 -0.44 -9.67
C THR A 94 -1.78 -1.70 -8.80
N GLY A 95 -2.97 -2.15 -8.46
CA GLY A 95 -3.18 -3.41 -7.73
C GLY A 95 -4.38 -4.18 -8.27
N ALA A 96 -4.49 -5.45 -7.88
CA ALA A 96 -5.61 -6.33 -8.20
C ALA A 96 -5.84 -6.52 -9.72
N GLY A 97 -4.77 -6.86 -10.46
CA GLY A 97 -4.86 -7.16 -11.89
C GLY A 97 -3.61 -6.75 -12.69
N SER A 98 -3.75 -6.72 -14.02
CA SER A 98 -2.68 -6.30 -14.94
C SER A 98 -3.04 -4.97 -15.62
N PRO A 99 -2.21 -3.92 -15.48
CA PRO A 99 -2.43 -2.63 -16.11
C PRO A 99 -2.09 -2.59 -17.60
N GLY A 100 -1.72 -3.70 -18.21
CA GLY A 100 -1.13 -3.76 -19.55
C GLY A 100 -1.87 -2.96 -20.62
N LYS A 101 -3.20 -2.93 -20.58
CA LYS A 101 -4.01 -2.17 -21.55
C LYS A 101 -3.90 -0.64 -21.40
N TYR A 102 -3.50 -0.14 -20.24
CA TYR A 102 -3.38 1.30 -19.96
C TYR A 102 -1.95 1.83 -20.15
N ILE A 103 -0.94 0.96 -19.98
CA ILE A 103 0.46 1.36 -20.01
C ILE A 103 0.83 2.19 -21.23
N PRO A 104 0.46 1.82 -22.49
CA PRO A 104 0.82 2.60 -23.66
C PRO A 104 0.37 4.06 -23.58
N ALA A 105 -0.89 4.31 -23.24
CA ALA A 105 -1.44 5.65 -23.13
C ALA A 105 -0.81 6.46 -21.98
N TRP A 106 -0.57 5.81 -20.83
CA TRP A 106 0.12 6.45 -19.71
C TRP A 106 1.57 6.82 -20.05
N LYS A 107 2.28 5.96 -20.78
CA LYS A 107 3.65 6.25 -21.23
C LYS A 107 3.70 7.40 -22.23
N GLU A 108 2.76 7.47 -23.16
CA GLU A 108 2.61 8.59 -24.09
C GLU A 108 2.34 9.91 -23.36
N ALA A 109 1.56 9.87 -22.29
CA ALA A 109 1.32 11.01 -21.40
C ALA A 109 2.49 11.33 -20.44
N GLY A 110 3.60 10.58 -20.48
CA GLY A 110 4.78 10.78 -19.63
C GLY A 110 4.61 10.29 -18.19
N ILE A 111 3.58 9.50 -17.90
CA ILE A 111 3.27 8.97 -16.56
C ILE A 111 4.21 7.80 -16.25
N LYS A 112 4.74 7.79 -15.03
CA LYS A 112 5.51 6.67 -14.48
C LYS A 112 4.57 5.60 -13.93
N VAL A 113 4.77 4.35 -14.35
CA VAL A 113 3.90 3.22 -14.00
C VAL A 113 4.64 2.25 -13.08
N LEU A 114 4.14 2.12 -11.85
CA LEU A 114 4.72 1.32 -10.78
C LEU A 114 3.70 0.27 -10.27
N PRO A 115 3.52 -0.85 -10.97
CA PRO A 115 2.55 -1.86 -10.54
C PRO A 115 3.00 -2.62 -9.28
N VAL A 116 2.03 -2.97 -8.43
CA VAL A 116 2.23 -3.85 -7.28
C VAL A 116 2.13 -5.30 -7.71
N VAL A 117 3.09 -6.11 -7.31
CA VAL A 117 3.17 -7.54 -7.62
C VAL A 117 3.48 -8.37 -6.39
N ALA A 118 2.96 -9.60 -6.36
CA ALA A 118 3.25 -10.60 -5.32
C ALA A 118 4.04 -11.82 -5.87
N ALA A 119 4.56 -11.73 -7.11
CA ALA A 119 5.34 -12.78 -7.73
C ALA A 119 6.29 -12.24 -8.81
N SER A 120 7.49 -12.83 -8.94
CA SER A 120 8.51 -12.41 -9.90
C SER A 120 8.08 -12.57 -11.36
N ILE A 121 7.29 -13.59 -11.67
CA ILE A 121 6.76 -13.79 -13.03
C ILE A 121 5.86 -12.64 -13.49
N LEU A 122 5.07 -12.06 -12.58
CA LEU A 122 4.24 -10.89 -12.86
C LEU A 122 5.11 -9.65 -13.05
N ALA A 123 6.16 -9.47 -12.24
CA ALA A 123 7.12 -8.39 -12.40
C ALA A 123 7.72 -8.38 -13.80
N LYS A 124 8.28 -9.53 -14.25
CA LYS A 124 8.85 -9.70 -15.58
C LYS A 124 7.86 -9.34 -16.69
N ARG A 125 6.63 -9.82 -16.58
CA ARG A 125 5.57 -9.55 -17.55
C ARG A 125 5.28 -8.03 -17.65
N LEU A 126 5.17 -7.35 -16.51
CA LEU A 126 4.80 -5.94 -16.47
C LEU A 126 5.95 -5.03 -16.92
N VAL A 127 7.19 -5.39 -16.63
CA VAL A 127 8.38 -4.71 -17.18
C VAL A 127 8.40 -4.81 -18.70
N ASN A 128 8.15 -5.99 -19.26
CA ASN A 128 8.04 -6.16 -20.72
C ASN A 128 6.88 -5.36 -21.34
N GLN A 129 5.90 -4.95 -20.56
CA GLN A 129 4.79 -4.08 -20.99
C GLN A 129 5.09 -2.59 -20.81
N GLY A 130 6.24 -2.21 -20.21
CA GLY A 130 6.68 -0.83 -20.07
C GLY A 130 6.56 -0.24 -18.67
N ALA A 131 6.44 -1.05 -17.62
CA ALA A 131 6.52 -0.56 -16.24
C ALA A 131 7.88 0.09 -15.96
N ASP A 132 7.91 1.23 -15.25
CA ASP A 132 9.12 1.99 -14.94
C ASP A 132 9.83 1.52 -13.67
N ALA A 133 9.08 0.91 -12.76
CA ALA A 133 9.55 0.26 -11.55
C ALA A 133 8.52 -0.78 -11.09
N ILE A 134 8.90 -1.64 -10.16
CA ILE A 134 8.01 -2.69 -9.59
C ILE A 134 7.92 -2.50 -8.09
N ILE A 135 6.71 -2.57 -7.54
CA ILE A 135 6.45 -2.67 -6.11
C ILE A 135 6.23 -4.14 -5.76
N ALA A 136 7.22 -4.75 -5.11
CA ALA A 136 7.17 -6.15 -4.67
C ALA A 136 6.55 -6.19 -3.26
N GLU A 137 5.30 -6.65 -3.17
CA GLU A 137 4.54 -6.66 -1.93
C GLU A 137 4.42 -8.06 -1.34
N GLY A 138 5.05 -8.26 -0.18
CA GLY A 138 4.98 -9.49 0.58
C GLY A 138 3.68 -9.67 1.36
N MET A 139 3.40 -10.92 1.75
CA MET A 139 2.18 -11.31 2.45
C MET A 139 2.01 -10.72 3.85
N GLU A 140 3.01 -10.06 4.40
CA GLU A 140 2.96 -9.36 5.68
C GLU A 140 2.14 -8.07 5.61
N SER A 141 1.78 -7.60 4.41
CA SER A 141 0.95 -6.42 4.19
C SER A 141 -0.46 -6.57 4.76
N GLY A 142 -1.18 -5.44 4.93
CA GLY A 142 -2.61 -5.40 5.22
C GLY A 142 -3.45 -5.37 3.94
N GLY A 143 -4.73 -5.72 4.04
CA GLY A 143 -5.59 -5.81 2.87
C GLY A 143 -5.29 -7.03 2.01
N HIS A 144 -5.40 -6.94 0.70
CA HIS A 144 -5.14 -8.06 -0.20
C HIS A 144 -3.68 -8.50 -0.12
N VAL A 145 -3.44 -9.80 0.00
CA VAL A 145 -2.10 -10.35 0.18
C VAL A 145 -1.82 -11.48 -0.82
N GLY A 146 -0.53 -11.60 -1.20
CA GLY A 146 -0.03 -12.77 -1.92
C GLY A 146 0.34 -13.92 -0.98
N GLU A 147 1.18 -14.83 -1.47
CA GLU A 147 1.62 -16.02 -0.73
C GLU A 147 3.07 -15.90 -0.25
N MET A 148 3.90 -15.06 -0.87
CA MET A 148 5.32 -14.95 -0.55
C MET A 148 5.57 -13.90 0.54
N THR A 149 6.49 -14.18 1.44
CA THR A 149 7.00 -13.19 2.41
C THR A 149 7.89 -12.17 1.71
N THR A 150 7.98 -10.96 2.26
CA THR A 150 8.82 -9.87 1.73
C THR A 150 10.29 -10.29 1.61
N MET A 151 10.81 -10.99 2.62
CA MET A 151 12.19 -11.49 2.64
C MET A 151 12.51 -12.43 1.47
N ALA A 152 11.55 -13.24 1.03
CA ALA A 152 11.72 -14.16 -0.08
C ALA A 152 11.37 -13.56 -1.44
N LEU A 153 10.38 -12.66 -1.49
CA LEU A 153 9.86 -12.08 -2.73
C LEU A 153 10.82 -11.04 -3.32
N VAL A 154 11.28 -10.10 -2.49
CA VAL A 154 12.04 -8.93 -2.97
C VAL A 154 13.29 -9.32 -3.75
N PRO A 155 14.20 -10.18 -3.24
CA PRO A 155 15.40 -10.56 -4.00
C PRO A 155 15.06 -11.31 -5.30
N GLN A 156 14.03 -12.19 -5.30
CA GLN A 156 13.61 -12.88 -6.52
C GLN A 156 13.07 -11.94 -7.58
N VAL A 157 12.36 -10.88 -7.18
CA VAL A 157 11.91 -9.85 -8.14
C VAL A 157 13.11 -9.08 -8.67
N ILE A 158 14.04 -8.65 -7.80
CA ILE A 158 15.25 -7.93 -8.19
C ILE A 158 16.10 -8.72 -9.20
N ASP A 159 16.28 -10.02 -8.97
CA ASP A 159 17.03 -10.89 -9.87
C ASP A 159 16.32 -11.13 -11.22
N THR A 160 15.03 -10.80 -11.31
CA THR A 160 14.19 -11.09 -12.48
C THR A 160 14.02 -9.90 -13.43
N VAL A 161 14.20 -8.65 -12.93
CA VAL A 161 13.91 -7.42 -13.69
C VAL A 161 15.07 -6.43 -13.67
N ASP A 162 15.21 -5.63 -14.74
CA ASP A 162 16.25 -4.60 -14.89
C ASP A 162 15.78 -3.18 -14.47
N VAL A 163 14.54 -3.06 -13.95
CA VAL A 163 13.98 -1.80 -13.45
C VAL A 163 14.09 -1.71 -11.92
N PRO A 164 13.99 -0.50 -11.32
CA PRO A 164 14.00 -0.33 -9.88
C PRO A 164 12.90 -1.15 -9.19
N VAL A 165 13.22 -1.80 -8.07
CA VAL A 165 12.27 -2.56 -7.24
C VAL A 165 12.09 -1.88 -5.90
N ILE A 166 10.84 -1.69 -5.52
CA ILE A 166 10.39 -1.11 -4.25
C ILE A 166 9.86 -2.25 -3.37
N ALA A 167 10.34 -2.38 -2.15
CA ALA A 167 9.84 -3.36 -1.20
C ALA A 167 8.58 -2.86 -0.49
N ALA A 168 7.59 -3.72 -0.34
CA ALA A 168 6.35 -3.44 0.39
C ALA A 168 5.94 -4.66 1.23
N GLY A 169 5.18 -4.41 2.31
CA GLY A 169 4.75 -5.45 3.25
C GLY A 169 5.73 -5.66 4.40
N GLY A 170 5.23 -5.62 5.64
CA GLY A 170 6.03 -5.89 6.83
C GLY A 170 7.03 -4.79 7.21
N ILE A 171 6.86 -3.55 6.76
CA ILE A 171 7.78 -2.44 7.02
C ILE A 171 7.08 -1.37 7.87
N ALA A 172 7.58 -1.14 9.10
CA ALA A 172 7.03 -0.15 10.03
C ALA A 172 8.09 0.66 10.78
N ASP A 173 9.36 0.23 10.79
CA ASP A 173 10.45 0.97 11.41
C ASP A 173 11.76 0.88 10.58
N GLY A 174 12.79 1.58 11.07
CA GLY A 174 14.09 1.64 10.39
C GLY A 174 14.80 0.29 10.22
N ARG A 175 14.51 -0.71 11.07
CA ARG A 175 15.13 -2.06 10.96
C ARG A 175 14.62 -2.80 9.74
N GLN A 176 13.32 -2.79 9.51
CA GLN A 176 12.72 -3.42 8.33
C GLN A 176 13.03 -2.63 7.06
N ALA A 177 13.07 -1.30 7.13
CA ALA A 177 13.52 -0.47 6.02
C ALA A 177 14.98 -0.77 5.64
N ALA A 178 15.88 -0.91 6.63
CA ALA A 178 17.27 -1.32 6.40
C ALA A 178 17.38 -2.70 5.76
N ALA A 179 16.58 -3.67 6.24
CA ALA A 179 16.52 -5.00 5.65
C ALA A 179 16.06 -4.95 4.18
N ALA A 180 15.04 -4.16 3.85
CA ALA A 180 14.57 -3.98 2.48
C ALA A 180 15.68 -3.41 1.56
N PHE A 181 16.42 -2.39 2.03
CA PHE A 181 17.56 -1.85 1.28
C PHE A 181 18.72 -2.86 1.16
N ALA A 182 19.00 -3.64 2.21
CA ALA A 182 20.02 -4.70 2.17
C ALA A 182 19.65 -5.83 1.18
N LEU A 183 18.37 -6.12 0.98
CA LEU A 183 17.88 -7.04 -0.04
C LEU A 183 18.01 -6.47 -1.47
N GLY A 184 18.39 -5.18 -1.62
CA GLY A 184 18.59 -4.52 -2.92
C GLY A 184 17.43 -3.64 -3.39
N ALA A 185 16.39 -3.40 -2.57
CA ALA A 185 15.32 -2.48 -2.93
C ALA A 185 15.82 -1.04 -3.08
N CYS A 186 15.32 -0.30 -4.06
CA CYS A 186 15.67 1.10 -4.27
C CYS A 186 14.86 2.08 -3.40
N GLY A 187 13.82 1.58 -2.75
CA GLY A 187 12.90 2.30 -1.87
C GLY A 187 11.91 1.36 -1.22
N ILE A 188 11.02 1.91 -0.41
CA ILE A 188 9.99 1.17 0.31
C ILE A 188 8.60 1.76 0.06
N GLN A 189 7.57 0.91 0.09
CA GLN A 189 6.18 1.32 0.20
C GLN A 189 5.63 0.88 1.56
N VAL A 190 4.98 1.80 2.27
CA VAL A 190 4.44 1.56 3.61
C VAL A 190 2.96 1.93 3.68
N GLY A 191 2.20 1.19 4.47
CA GLY A 191 0.77 1.43 4.70
C GLY A 191 0.43 1.41 6.19
N THR A 192 0.56 0.27 6.85
CA THR A 192 0.06 0.03 8.21
C THR A 192 0.61 1.02 9.24
N CYS A 193 1.90 1.39 9.18
CA CYS A 193 2.47 2.38 10.10
C CYS A 193 1.89 3.80 9.90
N LEU A 194 1.37 4.10 8.71
CA LEU A 194 0.74 5.40 8.43
C LEU A 194 -0.70 5.48 8.96
N LEU A 195 -1.34 4.36 9.27
CA LEU A 195 -2.69 4.34 9.87
C LEU A 195 -2.70 5.00 11.25
N THR A 196 -1.58 5.01 11.97
CA THR A 196 -1.42 5.72 13.24
C THR A 196 -0.81 7.11 13.09
N SER A 197 -0.84 7.71 11.87
CA SER A 197 -0.46 9.11 11.72
C SER A 197 -1.60 10.05 12.12
N LEU A 198 -1.24 11.28 12.53
CA LEU A 198 -2.20 12.33 12.86
C LEU A 198 -3.08 12.66 11.64
N GLU A 199 -2.45 12.72 10.46
CA GLU A 199 -3.07 13.13 9.19
C GLU A 199 -3.94 12.03 8.55
N CYS A 200 -3.80 10.77 8.98
CA CYS A 200 -4.60 9.67 8.43
C CYS A 200 -6.08 9.84 8.81
N PRO A 201 -7.00 9.90 7.82
CA PRO A 201 -8.40 10.29 8.04
C PRO A 201 -9.31 9.17 8.56
N ILE A 202 -8.74 8.12 9.15
CA ILE A 202 -9.52 7.02 9.73
C ILE A 202 -10.08 7.39 11.09
N HIS A 203 -11.19 6.77 11.46
CA HIS A 203 -11.81 6.94 12.77
C HIS A 203 -10.83 6.61 13.91
N GLU A 204 -10.92 7.35 15.02
CA GLU A 204 -10.02 7.18 16.18
C GLU A 204 -10.02 5.75 16.73
N ASN A 205 -11.19 5.10 16.80
CA ASN A 205 -11.29 3.71 17.25
C ASN A 205 -10.40 2.76 16.43
N TYR A 206 -10.25 3.01 15.13
CA TYR A 206 -9.36 2.22 14.27
C TYR A 206 -7.90 2.41 14.70
N LYS A 207 -7.45 3.66 14.90
CA LYS A 207 -6.10 3.96 15.41
C LYS A 207 -5.86 3.30 16.77
N LEU A 208 -6.82 3.41 17.69
CA LEU A 208 -6.74 2.79 19.02
C LEU A 208 -6.71 1.25 18.96
N ALA A 209 -7.41 0.63 18.02
CA ALA A 209 -7.35 -0.82 17.82
C ALA A 209 -5.95 -1.25 17.36
N LEU A 210 -5.30 -0.47 16.49
CA LEU A 210 -3.93 -0.72 16.05
C LEU A 210 -2.93 -0.58 17.21
N LEU A 211 -3.04 0.47 18.04
CA LEU A 211 -2.14 0.69 19.18
C LEU A 211 -2.27 -0.41 20.27
N LYS A 212 -3.38 -1.15 20.29
CA LYS A 212 -3.60 -2.28 21.20
C LYS A 212 -3.19 -3.62 20.61
N ALA A 213 -2.92 -3.67 19.29
CA ALA A 213 -2.59 -4.90 18.59
C ALA A 213 -1.26 -5.49 19.07
N LYS A 214 -1.22 -6.81 19.13
CA LYS A 214 -0.02 -7.59 19.44
C LYS A 214 0.48 -8.29 18.17
N ASP A 215 1.61 -8.95 18.27
CA ASP A 215 2.29 -9.67 17.19
C ASP A 215 1.41 -10.71 16.47
N SER A 216 0.51 -11.36 17.20
CA SER A 216 -0.38 -12.41 16.69
C SER A 216 -1.80 -11.95 16.36
N ASP A 217 -2.10 -10.65 16.42
CA ASP A 217 -3.47 -10.14 16.31
C ASP A 217 -3.96 -9.89 14.88
N THR A 218 -3.19 -10.28 13.87
CA THR A 218 -3.68 -10.30 12.49
C THR A 218 -4.06 -11.71 12.03
N THR A 219 -4.95 -11.80 11.07
CA THR A 219 -5.33 -13.03 10.38
C THR A 219 -5.67 -12.76 8.93
N VAL A 220 -5.68 -13.80 8.09
CA VAL A 220 -6.06 -13.70 6.67
C VAL A 220 -7.38 -14.42 6.47
N THR A 221 -8.36 -13.72 5.94
CA THR A 221 -9.68 -14.22 5.50
C THR A 221 -9.69 -14.36 3.97
N GLY A 222 -10.65 -15.08 3.40
CA GLY A 222 -10.87 -15.11 1.95
C GLY A 222 -9.95 -16.04 1.16
N ARG A 223 -9.18 -16.91 1.81
CA ARG A 223 -8.33 -17.87 1.10
C ARG A 223 -9.14 -18.90 0.30
N SER A 224 -10.27 -19.36 0.82
CA SER A 224 -11.14 -20.36 0.18
C SER A 224 -11.75 -19.86 -1.13
N ILE A 225 -11.89 -18.55 -1.29
CA ILE A 225 -12.49 -17.91 -2.48
C ILE A 225 -11.44 -17.25 -3.39
N GLY A 226 -10.14 -17.42 -3.11
CA GLY A 226 -9.06 -16.83 -3.90
C GLY A 226 -8.88 -15.31 -3.73
N GLY A 227 -9.49 -14.71 -2.71
CA GLY A 227 -9.38 -13.29 -2.37
C GLY A 227 -8.82 -13.07 -0.94
N PRO A 228 -7.57 -13.47 -0.66
CA PRO A 228 -7.02 -13.39 0.69
C PRO A 228 -6.83 -11.94 1.14
N VAL A 229 -7.36 -11.61 2.32
CA VAL A 229 -7.28 -10.26 2.92
C VAL A 229 -6.80 -10.36 4.36
N ARG A 230 -5.73 -9.62 4.70
CA ARG A 230 -5.23 -9.52 6.07
C ARG A 230 -5.92 -8.41 6.84
N VAL A 231 -6.45 -8.77 8.00
CA VAL A 231 -7.17 -7.88 8.93
C VAL A 231 -6.74 -8.14 10.38
N LEU A 232 -7.04 -7.21 11.29
CA LEU A 232 -7.00 -7.50 12.72
C LEU A 232 -8.07 -8.53 13.08
N LYS A 233 -7.74 -9.41 14.03
CA LYS A 233 -8.67 -10.37 14.63
C LYS A 233 -9.76 -9.65 15.43
N ASN A 234 -11.00 -9.74 14.99
CA ASN A 234 -12.18 -9.21 15.66
C ASN A 234 -13.37 -10.16 15.51
N LYS A 235 -14.58 -9.73 15.82
CA LYS A 235 -15.78 -10.57 15.68
C LYS A 235 -16.03 -10.94 14.22
N MET A 236 -15.96 -9.97 13.30
CA MET A 236 -16.13 -10.20 11.86
C MET A 236 -15.13 -11.24 11.35
N ALA A 237 -13.85 -11.10 11.64
CA ALA A 237 -12.82 -12.03 11.15
C ALA A 237 -13.03 -13.46 11.69
N ARG A 238 -13.43 -13.59 12.97
CA ARG A 238 -13.74 -14.91 13.57
C ARG A 238 -14.96 -15.55 12.92
N GLU A 239 -16.02 -14.80 12.69
CA GLU A 239 -17.24 -15.26 12.02
C GLU A 239 -16.90 -15.71 10.59
N TYR A 240 -16.18 -14.89 9.84
CA TYR A 240 -15.76 -15.20 8.48
C TYR A 240 -14.96 -16.51 8.41
N LEU A 241 -13.94 -16.67 9.26
CA LEU A 241 -13.12 -17.88 9.29
C LEU A 241 -13.91 -19.13 9.72
N ALA A 242 -14.91 -18.98 10.59
CA ALA A 242 -15.81 -20.08 10.95
C ALA A 242 -16.69 -20.49 9.77
N LEU A 243 -17.15 -19.52 8.96
CA LEU A 243 -17.88 -19.78 7.72
C LEU A 243 -17.00 -20.49 6.68
N GLU A 244 -15.77 -19.99 6.44
CA GLU A 244 -14.82 -20.63 5.53
C GLU A 244 -14.58 -22.10 5.92
N LYS A 245 -14.35 -22.37 7.20
CA LYS A 245 -14.08 -23.73 7.71
C LYS A 245 -15.23 -24.71 7.47
N ARG A 246 -16.46 -24.24 7.44
CA ARG A 246 -17.65 -25.08 7.16
C ARG A 246 -18.00 -25.13 5.66
N GLY A 247 -17.22 -24.51 4.78
CA GLY A 247 -17.45 -24.53 3.34
C GLY A 247 -18.64 -23.63 2.91
N ALA A 248 -18.82 -22.49 3.57
CA ALA A 248 -19.87 -21.51 3.24
C ALA A 248 -19.73 -21.00 1.80
N THR A 249 -20.84 -20.62 1.19
CA THR A 249 -20.88 -20.05 -0.16
C THR A 249 -20.24 -18.66 -0.22
N LEU A 250 -19.86 -18.21 -1.42
CA LEU A 250 -19.34 -16.85 -1.63
C LEU A 250 -20.31 -15.80 -1.11
N GLU A 251 -21.62 -15.97 -1.38
CA GLU A 251 -22.66 -15.05 -0.92
C GLU A 251 -22.74 -14.95 0.61
N GLU A 252 -22.63 -16.08 1.31
CA GLU A 252 -22.59 -16.10 2.79
C GLU A 252 -21.37 -15.38 3.35
N LEU A 253 -20.20 -15.57 2.72
CA LEU A 253 -18.96 -14.90 3.09
C LEU A 253 -19.00 -13.39 2.82
N GLU A 254 -19.51 -12.98 1.65
CA GLU A 254 -19.65 -11.57 1.30
C GLU A 254 -20.58 -10.79 2.23
N ARG A 255 -21.66 -11.40 2.71
CA ARG A 255 -22.58 -10.78 3.68
C ARG A 255 -21.86 -10.31 4.96
N VAL A 256 -20.84 -11.02 5.39
CA VAL A 256 -20.07 -10.66 6.60
C VAL A 256 -19.15 -9.47 6.32
N THR A 257 -18.59 -9.36 5.12
CA THR A 257 -17.57 -8.35 4.78
C THR A 257 -18.11 -7.16 4.02
N LEU A 258 -19.32 -7.25 3.44
CA LEU A 258 -19.90 -6.16 2.63
C LEU A 258 -19.96 -4.84 3.41
N GLY A 259 -19.31 -3.82 2.87
CA GLY A 259 -19.19 -2.51 3.51
C GLY A 259 -18.31 -2.50 4.78
N GLY A 260 -17.68 -3.63 5.13
CA GLY A 260 -16.93 -3.77 6.38
C GLY A 260 -15.76 -2.80 6.52
N LEU A 261 -14.99 -2.56 5.43
CA LEU A 261 -13.91 -1.59 5.46
C LEU A 261 -14.44 -0.16 5.69
N ARG A 262 -15.53 0.21 5.01
CA ARG A 262 -16.17 1.52 5.17
C ARG A 262 -16.64 1.73 6.62
N ARG A 263 -17.29 0.72 7.22
CA ARG A 263 -17.70 0.78 8.65
C ARG A 263 -16.51 0.98 9.58
N ALA A 264 -15.41 0.24 9.37
CA ALA A 264 -14.21 0.40 10.18
C ALA A 264 -13.59 1.80 10.03
N VAL A 265 -13.46 2.28 8.79
CA VAL A 265 -12.76 3.55 8.46
C VAL A 265 -13.56 4.77 8.93
N PHE A 266 -14.85 4.84 8.64
CA PHE A 266 -15.66 6.06 8.84
C PHE A 266 -16.52 6.01 10.11
N GLU A 267 -17.01 4.84 10.50
CA GLU A 267 -17.91 4.69 11.65
C GLU A 267 -17.18 4.18 12.90
N GLY A 268 -15.91 3.74 12.75
CA GLY A 268 -15.10 3.25 13.85
C GLY A 268 -15.58 1.91 14.43
N ASP A 269 -16.37 1.14 13.67
CA ASP A 269 -16.75 -0.22 14.07
C ASP A 269 -15.57 -1.17 13.87
N THR A 270 -14.79 -1.34 14.91
CA THR A 270 -13.64 -2.25 14.93
C THR A 270 -13.99 -3.68 15.30
N GLU A 271 -15.24 -3.97 15.67
CA GLU A 271 -15.73 -5.31 16.00
C GLU A 271 -16.28 -6.07 14.79
N HIS A 272 -17.12 -5.39 13.97
CA HIS A 272 -17.79 -5.98 12.80
C HIS A 272 -17.26 -5.41 11.47
N GLY A 273 -16.43 -4.38 11.52
CA GLY A 273 -15.75 -3.83 10.35
C GLY A 273 -14.50 -4.61 9.97
N SER A 274 -14.06 -4.45 8.71
CA SER A 274 -12.81 -5.01 8.22
C SER A 274 -11.65 -4.06 8.57
N VAL A 275 -10.98 -4.32 9.68
CA VAL A 275 -9.82 -3.53 10.14
C VAL A 275 -8.57 -4.04 9.43
N MET A 276 -8.32 -3.57 8.20
CA MET A 276 -7.18 -4.01 7.39
C MET A 276 -5.87 -3.48 7.97
N ALA A 277 -4.95 -4.38 8.33
CA ALA A 277 -3.62 -4.04 8.85
C ALA A 277 -2.65 -5.18 8.60
N GLY A 278 -1.38 -4.85 8.34
CA GLY A 278 -0.29 -5.81 8.18
C GLY A 278 0.19 -6.37 9.51
N GLN A 279 1.08 -7.37 9.44
CA GLN A 279 1.62 -8.06 10.61
C GLN A 279 2.42 -7.13 11.54
N VAL A 280 2.90 -6.01 11.02
CA VAL A 280 3.61 -4.97 11.80
C VAL A 280 2.68 -4.14 12.71
N ALA A 281 1.36 -4.40 12.71
CA ALA A 281 0.43 -3.70 13.61
C ALA A 281 0.85 -3.77 15.08
N GLY A 282 1.39 -4.93 15.54
CA GLY A 282 1.89 -5.10 16.89
C GLY A 282 3.15 -4.28 17.24
N MET A 283 3.71 -3.53 16.30
CA MET A 283 4.86 -2.66 16.51
C MET A 283 4.47 -1.17 16.64
N LEU A 284 3.19 -0.85 16.49
CA LEU A 284 2.68 0.52 16.53
C LEU A 284 2.24 0.88 17.95
N HIS A 285 2.88 1.88 18.56
CA HIS A 285 2.67 2.19 19.99
C HIS A 285 2.21 3.63 20.23
N GLU A 286 2.21 4.48 19.21
CA GLU A 286 1.87 5.91 19.34
C GLU A 286 1.28 6.48 18.05
N ILE A 287 0.51 7.57 18.20
CA ILE A 287 0.06 8.39 17.08
C ILE A 287 1.03 9.57 16.93
N LYS A 288 1.57 9.77 15.74
CA LYS A 288 2.57 10.81 15.47
C LYS A 288 2.37 11.43 14.09
N PRO A 289 2.98 12.62 13.82
CA PRO A 289 2.92 13.22 12.49
C PRO A 289 3.51 12.29 11.42
N VAL A 290 2.92 12.28 10.23
CA VAL A 290 3.40 11.45 9.11
C VAL A 290 4.86 11.77 8.75
N ARG A 291 5.28 13.03 8.87
CA ARG A 291 6.68 13.45 8.67
C ARG A 291 7.63 12.72 9.60
N GLN A 292 7.30 12.62 10.87
CA GLN A 292 8.12 11.91 11.85
C GLN A 292 8.23 10.42 11.53
N ILE A 293 7.14 9.78 11.06
CA ILE A 293 7.17 8.37 10.63
C ILE A 293 8.17 8.18 9.48
N PHE A 294 8.16 9.05 8.48
CA PHE A 294 9.10 8.95 7.36
C PHE A 294 10.56 9.21 7.77
N GLU A 295 10.79 10.17 8.65
CA GLU A 295 12.13 10.42 9.20
C GLU A 295 12.65 9.24 10.01
N GLU A 296 11.83 8.63 10.85
CA GLU A 296 12.21 7.44 11.64
C GLU A 296 12.51 6.24 10.74
N LEU A 297 11.71 6.01 9.70
CA LEU A 297 11.97 4.96 8.71
C LEU A 297 13.31 5.19 8.00
N TYR A 298 13.52 6.39 7.47
CA TYR A 298 14.69 6.70 6.67
C TYR A 298 15.98 6.81 7.51
N ASN A 299 15.97 7.63 8.55
CA ASN A 299 17.15 7.83 9.39
C ASN A 299 17.46 6.59 10.22
N GLY A 300 16.43 5.90 10.72
CA GLY A 300 16.56 4.61 11.42
C GLY A 300 17.18 3.54 10.53
N SER A 301 16.80 3.45 9.26
CA SER A 301 17.42 2.50 8.33
C SER A 301 18.90 2.76 8.11
N ARG A 302 19.30 4.03 7.97
CA ARG A 302 20.70 4.41 7.82
C ARG A 302 21.52 4.08 9.07
N ALA A 303 20.95 4.34 10.25
CA ALA A 303 21.62 4.01 11.53
C ALA A 303 21.83 2.50 11.67
N VAL A 304 20.82 1.68 11.32
CA VAL A 304 20.94 0.20 11.35
C VAL A 304 22.00 -0.29 10.39
N LEU A 305 21.99 0.18 9.13
CA LEU A 305 23.00 -0.24 8.14
C LEU A 305 24.43 0.13 8.58
N HIS A 306 24.62 1.32 9.13
CA HIS A 306 25.93 1.77 9.63
C HIS A 306 26.40 0.92 10.81
N SER A 307 25.55 0.70 11.82
CA SER A 307 25.91 -0.13 12.99
C SER A 307 26.18 -1.59 12.60
N THR A 308 25.48 -2.10 11.60
CA THR A 308 25.74 -3.45 11.08
C THR A 308 27.09 -3.53 10.40
N GLU A 309 27.46 -2.56 9.55
CA GLU A 309 28.78 -2.51 8.92
C GLU A 309 29.90 -2.45 9.96
N GLU A 310 29.75 -1.65 11.02
CA GLU A 310 30.75 -1.56 12.13
C GLU A 310 30.86 -2.88 12.89
N ALA A 311 29.77 -3.58 13.14
CA ALA A 311 29.77 -4.84 13.88
C ALA A 311 30.44 -6.01 13.12
N TRP A 312 30.62 -5.90 11.80
CA TRP A 312 31.23 -6.91 10.96
C TRP A 312 32.68 -6.59 10.55
N ARG A 313 33.22 -5.48 10.99
CA ARG A 313 34.63 -5.11 10.87
C ARG A 313 35.45 -5.63 12.02
#